data_7d82e790b41418e14f54ebd575b25153
#
_entry.id   7d82e790b41418e14f54ebd575b25153
#
_cell.length_a   1.000
_cell.length_b   1.000
_cell.length_c   1.000
_cell.angle_alpha   90.00
_cell.angle_beta   90.00
_cell.angle_gamma   90.00
#
_symmetry.space_group_name_H-M   'P 1'
#
loop_
_entity.id
_entity.type
_entity.pdbx_description
1 polymer ?
#
loop_
_entity_poly.entity_id
_entity_poly.type
_entity_poly.pdbx_seq_one_letter_code
_entity_poly.pdbx_strand_id
1 'polypeptide(L)'
;LPESQRLVPDSIRSTSVAVAISGFGLLINRSALAARHLSPPADWGDLTHPKYQNALLMSSPSRSDTNHLMVESLLQQKGWEEGWATLLASAGNLVTISSRSFGVADKIKSGLGVAGPVIDNYANLLLNDPHLAFTYFPRSAVSPTYVAVLNNSQHPNEARRFIRYLLSPEGQRILADANTGKYPVTQLASDNPRAAQQAILMNQPALNYRLILKRQQLVQRMFDTAISFRLAQLKDAWRALYSAEARLKRPLPEIRALLTSVPIDAKSSEDEAWLAQFDNKSVAEQQMMEWQLWFLKNQRQAISKLEELK
;
A
#
# COMPACT_ATOMS: atom_id res chain seq x y z
N LEU A 1 25.28 5.24 13.08
CA LEU A 1 24.37 4.77 14.15
C LEU A 1 24.05 3.31 13.87
N PRO A 2 24.51 2.35 14.72
CA PRO A 2 24.42 0.91 14.39
C PRO A 2 23.01 0.42 14.09
N GLU A 3 22.01 0.87 14.81
CA GLU A 3 20.62 0.43 14.63
C GLU A 3 19.96 1.03 13.38
N SER A 4 20.25 2.28 13.07
CA SER A 4 19.73 2.90 11.84
C SER A 4 20.43 2.40 10.58
N GLN A 5 21.65 1.92 10.67
CA GLN A 5 22.42 1.34 9.56
C GLN A 5 21.74 0.09 8.97
N ARG A 6 21.10 -0.72 9.78
CA ARG A 6 20.34 -1.90 9.31
C ARG A 6 19.14 -1.53 8.41
N LEU A 7 18.64 -0.30 8.54
CA LEU A 7 17.54 0.22 7.74
C LEU A 7 17.96 0.69 6.35
N VAL A 8 19.27 0.81 6.11
CA VAL A 8 19.83 1.28 4.84
C VAL A 8 20.24 0.08 3.99
N PRO A 9 19.68 -0.10 2.78
CA PRO A 9 20.10 -1.16 1.87
C PRO A 9 21.58 -1.11 1.57
N ASP A 10 22.22 -2.27 1.40
CA ASP A 10 23.66 -2.39 1.14
C ASP A 10 24.10 -1.55 -0.06
N SER A 11 23.27 -1.48 -1.09
CA SER A 11 23.56 -0.76 -2.33
C SER A 11 23.75 0.77 -2.16
N ILE A 12 23.20 1.35 -1.09
CA ILE A 12 23.26 2.79 -0.82
C ILE A 12 23.87 3.12 0.56
N ARG A 13 24.33 2.12 1.30
CA ARG A 13 24.81 2.28 2.69
C ARG A 13 26.02 3.19 2.79
N SER A 14 26.87 3.24 1.76
CA SER A 14 28.04 4.12 1.74
C SER A 14 27.72 5.59 1.45
N THR A 15 26.53 5.87 0.92
CA THR A 15 26.17 7.21 0.42
C THR A 15 24.95 7.82 1.12
N SER A 16 24.21 7.03 1.87
CA SER A 16 22.92 7.45 2.45
C SER A 16 22.81 7.05 3.92
N VAL A 17 21.99 7.79 4.65
CA VAL A 17 21.61 7.48 6.02
C VAL A 17 20.09 7.54 6.19
N ALA A 18 19.55 6.76 7.10
CA ALA A 18 18.15 6.86 7.49
C ALA A 18 18.03 7.86 8.65
N VAL A 19 17.13 8.83 8.53
CA VAL A 19 16.93 9.89 9.54
C VAL A 19 15.59 9.80 10.24
N ALA A 20 14.61 9.19 9.61
CA ALA A 20 13.27 8.96 10.14
C ALA A 20 12.72 7.65 9.62
N ILE A 21 11.65 7.14 10.22
CA ILE A 21 10.95 5.94 9.80
C ILE A 21 9.45 6.17 9.74
N SER A 22 8.81 5.45 8.84
CA SER A 22 7.36 5.38 8.65
C SER A 22 6.95 3.94 8.37
N GLY A 23 5.66 3.66 8.43
CA GLY A 23 5.11 2.36 8.09
C GLY A 23 3.69 2.46 7.59
N PHE A 24 3.13 1.32 7.19
CA PHE A 24 1.84 1.23 6.53
C PHE A 24 0.80 0.57 7.44
N GLY A 25 -0.42 1.06 7.36
CA GLY A 25 -1.52 0.54 8.13
C GLY A 25 -2.86 1.07 7.63
N LEU A 26 -3.87 0.93 8.46
CA LEU A 26 -5.24 1.34 8.17
C LEU A 26 -5.60 2.58 8.97
N LEU A 27 -5.99 3.64 8.29
CA LEU A 27 -6.72 4.74 8.88
C LEU A 27 -8.21 4.38 8.88
N ILE A 28 -8.87 4.60 10.01
CA ILE A 28 -10.22 4.16 10.30
C ILE A 28 -11.04 5.35 10.79
N ASN A 29 -12.23 5.52 10.26
CA ASN A 29 -13.22 6.46 10.78
C ASN A 29 -14.25 5.69 11.64
N ARG A 30 -14.14 5.82 12.95
CA ARG A 30 -15.00 5.12 13.93
C ARG A 30 -16.46 5.48 13.79
N SER A 31 -16.76 6.76 13.54
CA SER A 31 -18.15 7.23 13.38
C SER A 31 -18.78 6.68 12.10
N ALA A 32 -18.03 6.64 11.01
CA ALA A 32 -18.49 6.07 9.74
C ALA A 32 -18.71 4.55 9.86
N LEU A 33 -17.84 3.84 10.57
CA LEU A 33 -18.04 2.41 10.89
C LEU A 33 -19.31 2.19 11.72
N ALA A 34 -19.48 2.96 12.79
CA ALA A 34 -20.67 2.87 13.66
C ALA A 34 -21.97 3.14 12.90
N ALA A 35 -22.00 4.16 12.05
CA ALA A 35 -23.15 4.51 11.22
C ALA A 35 -23.55 3.40 10.24
N ARG A 36 -22.59 2.57 9.84
CA ARG A 36 -22.82 1.43 8.93
C ARG A 36 -22.87 0.08 9.65
N HIS A 37 -22.86 0.07 10.98
CA HIS A 37 -22.82 -1.15 11.82
C HIS A 37 -21.69 -2.10 11.45
N LEU A 38 -20.50 -1.56 11.15
CA LEU A 38 -19.33 -2.31 10.74
C LEU A 38 -18.29 -2.36 11.87
N SER A 39 -17.66 -3.52 12.03
CA SER A 39 -16.46 -3.68 12.85
C SER A 39 -15.23 -3.14 12.12
N PRO A 40 -14.22 -2.60 12.84
CA PRO A 40 -13.02 -2.09 12.21
C PRO A 40 -12.19 -3.21 11.58
N PRO A 41 -11.64 -3.01 10.38
CA PRO A 41 -10.67 -3.92 9.80
C PRO A 41 -9.30 -3.76 10.49
N ALA A 42 -8.52 -4.84 10.57
CA ALA A 42 -7.21 -4.85 11.19
C ALA A 42 -6.07 -5.24 10.23
N ASP A 43 -6.38 -5.91 9.12
CA ASP A 43 -5.39 -6.37 8.15
C ASP A 43 -5.95 -6.31 6.72
N TRP A 44 -5.06 -6.52 5.75
CA TRP A 44 -5.40 -6.60 4.33
C TRP A 44 -6.48 -7.65 4.03
N GLY A 45 -6.42 -8.81 4.71
CA GLY A 45 -7.42 -9.86 4.54
C GLY A 45 -8.84 -9.41 4.90
N ASP A 46 -8.99 -8.57 5.92
CA ASP A 46 -10.30 -8.04 6.34
C ASP A 46 -10.92 -7.15 5.26
N LEU A 47 -10.08 -6.43 4.49
CA LEU A 47 -10.55 -5.55 3.43
C LEU A 47 -11.24 -6.29 2.27
N THR A 48 -11.04 -7.59 2.17
CA THR A 48 -11.65 -8.44 1.14
C THR A 48 -13.06 -8.89 1.50
N HIS A 49 -13.51 -8.64 2.73
CA HIS A 49 -14.80 -9.13 3.21
C HIS A 49 -15.98 -8.35 2.59
N PRO A 50 -17.06 -9.02 2.16
CA PRO A 50 -18.23 -8.38 1.52
C PRO A 50 -18.90 -7.29 2.35
N LYS A 51 -18.80 -7.35 3.70
CA LYS A 51 -19.36 -6.32 4.60
C LYS A 51 -18.83 -4.92 4.34
N TYR A 52 -17.62 -4.80 3.75
CA TYR A 52 -17.00 -3.50 3.41
C TYR A 52 -17.34 -3.03 1.99
N GLN A 53 -18.26 -3.66 1.31
CA GLN A 53 -18.68 -3.27 -0.02
C GLN A 53 -19.02 -1.78 -0.07
N ASN A 54 -18.41 -1.06 -1.01
CA ASN A 54 -18.54 0.39 -1.19
C ASN A 54 -18.23 1.21 0.09
N ALA A 55 -17.22 0.78 0.85
CA ALA A 55 -16.86 1.37 2.14
C ALA A 55 -15.37 1.74 2.26
N LEU A 56 -14.51 1.24 1.38
CA LEU A 56 -13.06 1.41 1.47
C LEU A 56 -12.53 2.45 0.50
N LEU A 57 -11.35 2.95 0.81
CA LEU A 57 -10.61 3.91 -0.02
C LEU A 57 -9.17 3.43 -0.22
N MET A 58 -8.61 3.71 -1.40
CA MET A 58 -7.23 3.39 -1.76
C MET A 58 -6.73 4.41 -2.78
N SER A 59 -5.42 4.50 -2.96
CA SER A 59 -4.78 5.28 -4.01
C SER A 59 -3.98 4.38 -4.95
N SER A 60 -3.73 4.85 -6.18
CA SER A 60 -2.97 4.10 -7.18
C SER A 60 -1.45 4.20 -6.94
N PRO A 61 -0.70 3.09 -7.07
CA PRO A 61 0.76 3.11 -7.03
C PRO A 61 1.40 3.88 -8.20
N SER A 62 0.72 4.08 -9.31
CA SER A 62 1.24 4.86 -10.44
C SER A 62 1.26 6.37 -10.17
N ARG A 63 0.50 6.83 -9.18
CA ARG A 63 0.33 8.25 -8.84
C ARG A 63 0.93 8.64 -7.50
N SER A 64 1.43 7.67 -6.74
CA SER A 64 2.00 7.88 -5.42
C SER A 64 3.06 6.82 -5.14
N ASP A 65 4.31 7.27 -4.95
CA ASP A 65 5.42 6.39 -4.58
C ASP A 65 5.16 5.69 -3.24
N THR A 66 4.52 6.37 -2.31
CA THR A 66 4.10 5.80 -1.02
C THR A 66 3.15 4.62 -1.21
N ASN A 67 2.16 4.75 -2.10
CA ASN A 67 1.24 3.65 -2.39
C ASN A 67 1.93 2.52 -3.17
N HIS A 68 2.90 2.84 -4.01
CA HIS A 68 3.72 1.82 -4.65
C HIS A 68 4.49 0.99 -3.62
N LEU A 69 5.16 1.62 -2.66
CA LEU A 69 5.85 0.92 -1.57
C LEU A 69 4.89 0.07 -0.72
N MET A 70 3.68 0.57 -0.46
CA MET A 70 2.66 -0.13 0.30
C MET A 70 2.14 -1.37 -0.45
N VAL A 71 1.85 -1.25 -1.75
CA VAL A 71 1.47 -2.39 -2.60
C VAL A 71 2.61 -3.42 -2.64
N GLU A 72 3.85 -2.96 -2.83
CA GLU A 72 5.02 -3.84 -2.80
C GLU A 72 5.19 -4.54 -1.45
N SER A 73 4.93 -3.86 -0.34
CA SER A 73 4.98 -4.50 0.97
C SER A 73 4.01 -5.66 1.09
N LEU A 74 2.81 -5.52 0.53
CA LEU A 74 1.83 -6.60 0.46
C LEU A 74 2.30 -7.75 -0.45
N LEU A 75 2.78 -7.43 -1.65
CA LEU A 75 3.27 -8.44 -2.60
C LEU A 75 4.49 -9.21 -2.06
N GLN A 76 5.39 -8.54 -1.36
CA GLN A 76 6.56 -9.18 -0.74
C GLN A 76 6.19 -10.03 0.47
N GLN A 77 5.15 -9.65 1.22
CA GLN A 77 4.70 -10.39 2.40
C GLN A 77 3.88 -11.64 2.05
N LYS A 78 2.96 -11.52 1.09
CA LYS A 78 2.02 -12.58 0.72
C LYS A 78 2.44 -13.39 -0.50
N GLY A 79 3.42 -12.91 -1.25
CA GLY A 79 3.75 -13.43 -2.57
C GLY A 79 2.91 -12.79 -3.68
N TRP A 80 3.33 -13.01 -4.91
CA TRP A 80 2.75 -12.36 -6.09
C TRP A 80 1.27 -12.68 -6.29
N GLU A 81 0.92 -13.96 -6.33
CA GLU A 81 -0.44 -14.41 -6.60
C GLU A 81 -1.42 -14.01 -5.48
N GLU A 82 -1.07 -14.32 -4.23
CA GLU A 82 -1.94 -14.01 -3.08
C GLU A 82 -2.03 -12.49 -2.83
N GLY A 83 -0.95 -11.76 -3.04
CA GLY A 83 -0.94 -10.31 -2.93
C GLY A 83 -1.88 -9.65 -3.94
N TRP A 84 -1.82 -10.05 -5.21
CA TRP A 84 -2.74 -9.54 -6.23
C TRP A 84 -4.18 -9.98 -5.98
N ALA A 85 -4.40 -11.23 -5.55
CA ALA A 85 -5.74 -11.70 -5.19
C ALA A 85 -6.33 -10.82 -4.06
N THR A 86 -5.54 -10.49 -3.05
CA THR A 86 -5.94 -9.59 -1.96
C THR A 86 -6.26 -8.18 -2.46
N LEU A 87 -5.42 -7.61 -3.32
CA LEU A 87 -5.66 -6.27 -3.91
C LEU A 87 -6.94 -6.23 -4.73
N LEU A 88 -7.15 -7.21 -5.61
CA LEU A 88 -8.33 -7.28 -6.47
C LEU A 88 -9.62 -7.49 -5.68
N ALA A 89 -9.58 -8.34 -4.65
CA ALA A 89 -10.74 -8.55 -3.77
C ALA A 89 -11.04 -7.30 -2.92
N SER A 90 -10.01 -6.63 -2.40
CA SER A 90 -10.16 -5.36 -1.67
C SER A 90 -10.70 -4.26 -2.57
N ALA A 91 -10.23 -4.21 -3.83
CA ALA A 91 -10.69 -3.23 -4.82
C ALA A 91 -12.19 -3.34 -5.13
N GLY A 92 -12.76 -4.54 -5.05
CA GLY A 92 -14.20 -4.75 -5.16
C GLY A 92 -15.03 -4.01 -4.10
N ASN A 93 -14.42 -3.63 -2.99
CA ASN A 93 -15.04 -2.94 -1.87
C ASN A 93 -14.77 -1.42 -1.85
N LEU A 94 -14.02 -0.89 -2.82
CA LEU A 94 -13.67 0.53 -2.86
C LEU A 94 -14.86 1.42 -3.22
N VAL A 95 -14.94 2.58 -2.57
CA VAL A 95 -15.78 3.68 -3.01
C VAL A 95 -15.19 4.28 -4.29
N THR A 96 -13.90 4.61 -4.23
CA THR A 96 -13.15 5.22 -5.33
C THR A 96 -11.64 5.05 -5.14
N ILE A 97 -10.88 5.37 -6.17
CA ILE A 97 -9.42 5.48 -6.14
C ILE A 97 -9.03 6.97 -6.04
N SER A 98 -8.30 7.34 -5.01
CA SER A 98 -7.73 8.68 -4.89
C SER A 98 -6.46 8.82 -5.73
N SER A 99 -6.23 10.01 -6.26
CA SER A 99 -5.03 10.30 -7.04
C SER A 99 -3.75 10.38 -6.19
N ARG A 100 -3.88 10.63 -4.88
CA ARG A 100 -2.77 10.77 -3.94
C ARG A 100 -3.07 10.10 -2.60
N SER A 101 -2.02 9.68 -1.88
CA SER A 101 -2.16 9.01 -0.58
C SER A 101 -2.80 9.89 0.49
N PHE A 102 -2.48 11.19 0.55
CA PHE A 102 -3.15 12.11 1.47
C PHE A 102 -4.65 12.28 1.16
N GLY A 103 -5.05 12.16 -0.11
CA GLY A 103 -6.46 12.18 -0.50
C GLY A 103 -7.26 10.99 0.04
N VAL A 104 -6.63 9.85 0.28
CA VAL A 104 -7.25 8.72 1.02
C VAL A 104 -7.56 9.13 2.44
N ALA A 105 -6.59 9.70 3.15
CA ALA A 105 -6.76 10.15 4.53
C ALA A 105 -7.86 11.21 4.67
N ASP A 106 -7.90 12.19 3.76
CA ASP A 106 -8.93 13.24 3.75
C ASP A 106 -10.34 12.68 3.54
N LYS A 107 -10.49 11.73 2.62
CA LYS A 107 -11.78 11.09 2.33
C LYS A 107 -12.26 10.19 3.47
N ILE A 108 -11.36 9.54 4.18
CA ILE A 108 -11.70 8.78 5.40
C ILE A 108 -12.12 9.74 6.49
N LYS A 109 -11.39 10.83 6.70
CA LYS A 109 -11.74 11.87 7.68
C LYS A 109 -13.14 12.43 7.41
N SER A 110 -13.50 12.67 6.16
CA SER A 110 -14.82 13.17 5.77
C SER A 110 -15.94 12.13 5.88
N GLY A 111 -15.63 10.87 6.10
CA GLY A 111 -16.61 9.77 6.18
C GLY A 111 -17.09 9.25 4.82
N LEU A 112 -16.45 9.63 3.71
CA LEU A 112 -16.76 9.07 2.40
C LEU A 112 -16.52 7.55 2.35
N GLY A 113 -15.52 7.07 3.06
CA GLY A 113 -15.27 5.66 3.35
C GLY A 113 -14.98 5.46 4.82
N VAL A 114 -15.03 4.21 5.26
CA VAL A 114 -14.84 3.86 6.67
C VAL A 114 -13.39 3.57 7.03
N ALA A 115 -12.59 3.14 6.06
CA ALA A 115 -11.19 2.77 6.23
C ALA A 115 -10.42 2.76 4.90
N GLY A 116 -9.12 2.81 4.99
CA GLY A 116 -8.24 2.63 3.86
C GLY A 116 -6.77 2.56 4.27
N PRO A 117 -5.94 1.88 3.45
CA PRO A 117 -4.51 1.80 3.68
C PRO A 117 -3.84 3.15 3.42
N VAL A 118 -3.02 3.56 4.39
CA VAL A 118 -2.23 4.80 4.33
C VAL A 118 -0.87 4.60 4.98
N ILE A 119 0.06 5.50 4.71
CA ILE A 119 1.28 5.62 5.48
C ILE A 119 0.99 6.38 6.79
N ASP A 120 1.67 6.01 7.86
CA ASP A 120 1.43 6.52 9.22
C ASP A 120 1.63 8.02 9.38
N ASN A 121 2.55 8.62 8.64
CA ASN A 121 2.81 10.06 8.78
C ASN A 121 1.61 10.95 8.42
N TYR A 122 0.74 10.53 7.51
CA TYR A 122 -0.53 11.23 7.28
C TYR A 122 -1.55 10.94 8.36
N ALA A 123 -1.66 9.68 8.79
CA ALA A 123 -2.57 9.28 9.85
C ALA A 123 -2.24 9.99 11.16
N ASN A 124 -0.97 10.00 11.57
CA ASN A 124 -0.51 10.57 12.82
C ASN A 124 -0.90 12.07 12.97
N LEU A 125 -0.91 12.82 11.87
CA LEU A 125 -1.34 14.24 11.88
C LEU A 125 -2.85 14.42 12.10
N LEU A 126 -3.64 13.36 11.92
CA LEU A 126 -5.10 13.39 12.04
C LEU A 126 -5.61 12.80 13.35
N LEU A 127 -4.78 12.13 14.15
CA LEU A 127 -5.20 11.39 15.35
C LEU A 127 -5.62 12.27 16.52
N ASN A 128 -5.53 13.59 16.40
CA ASN A 128 -6.17 14.53 17.33
C ASN A 128 -7.71 14.50 17.20
N ASP A 129 -8.24 14.02 16.07
CA ASP A 129 -9.66 13.79 15.89
C ASP A 129 -10.05 12.46 16.57
N PRO A 130 -10.91 12.46 17.61
CA PRO A 130 -11.28 11.25 18.33
C PRO A 130 -12.09 10.26 17.51
N HIS A 131 -12.61 10.67 16.36
CA HIS A 131 -13.33 9.79 15.43
C HIS A 131 -12.40 8.94 14.56
N LEU A 132 -11.11 9.29 14.51
CA LEU A 132 -10.10 8.60 13.72
C LEU A 132 -9.24 7.69 14.59
N ALA A 133 -8.82 6.58 14.00
CA ALA A 133 -7.84 5.67 14.58
C ALA A 133 -6.91 5.14 13.48
N PHE A 134 -5.71 4.76 13.87
CA PHE A 134 -4.74 4.12 12.98
C PHE A 134 -4.20 2.84 13.61
N THR A 135 -4.05 1.81 12.81
CA THR A 135 -3.38 0.57 13.19
C THR A 135 -2.43 0.13 12.10
N TYR A 136 -1.20 -0.28 12.48
CA TYR A 136 -0.28 -0.87 11.51
C TYR A 136 -0.79 -2.22 11.04
N PHE A 137 -0.51 -2.55 9.79
CA PHE A 137 -0.68 -3.92 9.33
C PHE A 137 0.20 -4.85 10.18
N PRO A 138 -0.30 -6.02 10.60
CA PRO A 138 0.45 -6.95 11.45
C PRO A 138 1.77 -7.40 10.82
N ARG A 139 1.76 -7.57 9.51
CA ARG A 139 2.95 -7.80 8.69
C ARG A 139 2.96 -6.80 7.55
N SER A 140 3.97 -5.97 7.53
CA SER A 140 4.15 -4.94 6.53
C SER A 140 5.64 -4.68 6.31
N ALA A 141 6.03 -3.43 6.22
CA ALA A 141 7.42 -3.03 6.08
C ALA A 141 7.66 -1.72 6.81
N VAL A 142 8.89 -1.55 7.30
CA VAL A 142 9.38 -0.25 7.70
C VAL A 142 9.84 0.52 6.46
N SER A 143 9.44 1.78 6.36
CA SER A 143 9.82 2.69 5.27
C SER A 143 10.70 3.82 5.81
N PRO A 144 12.04 3.71 5.70
CA PRO A 144 12.94 4.75 6.14
C PRO A 144 12.90 5.97 5.23
N THR A 145 13.13 7.15 5.82
CA THR A 145 13.45 8.36 5.08
C THR A 145 14.96 8.46 4.96
N TYR A 146 15.47 8.38 3.75
CA TYR A 146 16.89 8.46 3.45
C TYR A 146 17.32 9.88 3.12
N VAL A 147 18.53 10.23 3.54
CA VAL A 147 19.21 11.48 3.18
C VAL A 147 20.59 11.17 2.65
N ALA A 148 20.96 11.84 1.58
CA ALA A 148 22.28 11.71 0.94
C ALA A 148 22.79 13.07 0.50
N VAL A 149 24.12 13.20 0.38
CA VAL A 149 24.74 14.35 -0.28
C VAL A 149 24.85 14.04 -1.77
N LEU A 150 24.36 14.95 -2.61
CA LEU A 150 24.49 14.80 -4.06
C LEU A 150 25.95 14.94 -4.50
N ASN A 151 26.39 14.12 -5.46
CA ASN A 151 27.76 14.14 -5.97
C ASN A 151 28.16 15.48 -6.60
N ASN A 152 27.20 16.21 -7.16
CA ASN A 152 27.40 17.53 -7.77
C ASN A 152 27.05 18.70 -6.84
N SER A 153 26.91 18.44 -5.54
CA SER A 153 26.61 19.50 -4.57
C SER A 153 27.73 20.56 -4.57
N GLN A 154 27.33 21.82 -4.62
CA GLN A 154 28.27 22.96 -4.47
C GLN A 154 28.65 23.20 -3.01
N HIS A 155 27.86 22.62 -2.06
CA HIS A 155 28.03 22.81 -0.62
C HIS A 155 28.01 21.46 0.13
N PRO A 156 28.93 20.53 -0.19
CA PRO A 156 28.90 19.17 0.38
C PRO A 156 29.18 19.15 1.89
N ASN A 157 29.96 20.10 2.39
CA ASN A 157 30.28 20.17 3.82
C ASN A 157 29.09 20.66 4.65
N GLU A 158 28.39 21.66 4.15
CA GLU A 158 27.16 22.17 4.76
C GLU A 158 26.06 21.09 4.75
N ALA A 159 25.91 20.36 3.64
CA ALA A 159 24.99 19.25 3.53
C ALA A 159 25.29 18.16 4.58
N ARG A 160 26.58 17.80 4.74
CA ARG A 160 27.01 16.84 5.78
C ARG A 160 26.74 17.36 7.19
N ARG A 161 26.94 18.65 7.44
CA ARG A 161 26.63 19.28 8.74
C ARG A 161 25.14 19.21 9.03
N PHE A 162 24.27 19.45 8.05
CA PHE A 162 22.83 19.32 8.17
C PHE A 162 22.41 17.87 8.47
N ILE A 163 22.98 16.89 7.77
CA ILE A 163 22.72 15.46 8.02
C ILE A 163 23.13 15.09 9.45
N ARG A 164 24.30 15.55 9.93
CA ARG A 164 24.72 15.31 11.33
C ARG A 164 23.75 15.93 12.31
N TYR A 165 23.23 17.11 12.01
CA TYR A 165 22.21 17.76 12.85
C TYR A 165 20.93 16.93 12.90
N LEU A 166 20.44 16.44 11.76
CA LEU A 166 19.25 15.59 11.72
C LEU A 166 19.42 14.30 12.58
N LEU A 167 20.62 13.78 12.65
CA LEU A 167 20.95 12.58 13.43
C LEU A 167 21.39 12.88 14.88
N SER A 168 21.55 14.14 15.23
CA SER A 168 21.88 14.56 16.59
C SER A 168 20.71 14.31 17.55
N PRO A 169 20.96 14.24 18.86
CA PRO A 169 19.88 14.17 19.85
C PRO A 169 18.81 15.26 19.71
N GLU A 170 19.24 16.47 19.34
CA GLU A 170 18.35 17.60 19.10
C GLU A 170 17.47 17.37 17.86
N GLY A 171 18.05 17.03 16.72
CA GLY A 171 17.32 16.76 15.48
C GLY A 171 16.36 15.57 15.64
N GLN A 172 16.78 14.50 16.28
CA GLN A 172 15.94 13.34 16.55
C GLN A 172 14.80 13.66 17.52
N ARG A 173 15.03 14.54 18.50
CA ARG A 173 13.98 15.02 19.41
C ARG A 173 12.89 15.80 18.67
N ILE A 174 13.24 16.61 17.66
CA ILE A 174 12.27 17.28 16.81
C ILE A 174 11.38 16.24 16.09
N LEU A 175 11.97 15.18 15.55
CA LEU A 175 11.23 14.09 14.92
C LEU A 175 10.39 13.26 15.89
N ALA A 176 10.72 13.30 17.20
CA ALA A 176 9.91 12.68 18.23
C ALA A 176 8.58 13.41 18.48
N ASP A 177 8.45 14.65 18.05
CA ASP A 177 7.20 15.43 18.15
C ASP A 177 6.14 14.85 17.22
N ALA A 178 4.95 14.61 17.76
CA ALA A 178 3.82 14.04 17.01
C ALA A 178 3.42 14.89 15.80
N ASN A 179 3.63 16.20 15.83
CA ASN A 179 3.31 17.13 14.76
C ASN A 179 4.17 16.91 13.49
N THR A 180 5.27 16.17 13.56
CA THR A 180 6.05 15.81 12.37
C THR A 180 5.39 14.67 11.57
N GLY A 181 4.52 13.91 12.20
CA GLY A 181 3.87 12.71 11.64
C GLY A 181 4.79 11.50 11.48
N LYS A 182 6.10 11.66 11.60
CA LYS A 182 7.11 10.59 11.45
C LYS A 182 7.65 10.15 12.82
N TYR A 183 8.45 9.08 12.80
CA TYR A 183 9.20 8.63 13.96
C TYR A 183 10.70 8.84 13.76
N PRO A 184 11.46 9.16 14.84
CA PRO A 184 12.91 9.20 14.78
C PRO A 184 13.49 7.80 14.58
N VAL A 185 14.73 7.71 14.12
CA VAL A 185 15.48 6.44 14.05
C VAL A 185 16.11 6.06 15.41
N THR A 186 16.24 7.01 16.32
CA THR A 186 16.68 6.77 17.69
C THR A 186 15.52 6.32 18.56
N GLN A 187 15.75 5.35 19.43
CA GLN A 187 14.72 4.82 20.31
C GLN A 187 14.14 5.92 21.20
N LEU A 188 12.82 6.04 21.21
CA LEU A 188 12.11 6.91 22.14
C LEU A 188 12.20 6.36 23.57
N ALA A 189 12.20 7.27 24.53
CA ALA A 189 12.13 6.90 25.94
C ALA A 189 10.83 6.13 26.23
N SER A 190 10.88 5.18 27.16
CA SER A 190 9.76 4.27 27.44
C SER A 190 8.49 4.98 27.95
N ASP A 191 8.63 6.16 28.52
CA ASP A 191 7.53 7.00 28.96
C ASP A 191 6.93 7.88 27.84
N ASN A 192 7.56 7.91 26.68
CA ASN A 192 7.01 8.62 25.53
C ASN A 192 5.77 7.87 25.00
N PRO A 193 4.61 8.55 24.86
CA PRO A 193 3.38 7.91 24.42
C PRO A 193 3.46 7.27 23.02
N ARG A 194 4.45 7.65 22.21
CA ARG A 194 4.69 7.11 20.87
C ARG A 194 5.70 5.95 20.86
N ALA A 195 6.32 5.61 22.00
CA ALA A 195 7.37 4.58 22.05
C ALA A 195 6.89 3.19 21.62
N ALA A 196 5.68 2.80 22.04
CA ALA A 196 5.10 1.50 21.68
C ALA A 196 4.89 1.36 20.18
N GLN A 197 4.39 2.40 19.52
CA GLN A 197 4.20 2.40 18.07
C GLN A 197 5.51 2.40 17.31
N GLN A 198 6.51 3.14 17.77
CA GLN A 198 7.85 3.10 17.19
C GLN A 198 8.44 1.69 17.29
N ALA A 199 8.27 1.01 18.42
CA ALA A 199 8.77 -0.36 18.62
C ALA A 199 8.13 -1.35 17.64
N ILE A 200 6.82 -1.24 17.39
CA ILE A 200 6.12 -2.04 16.38
C ILE A 200 6.74 -1.80 15.01
N LEU A 201 6.92 -0.53 14.65
CA LEU A 201 7.45 -0.13 13.35
C LEU A 201 8.90 -0.60 13.14
N MET A 202 9.76 -0.47 14.16
CA MET A 202 11.15 -0.92 14.11
C MET A 202 11.30 -2.43 13.94
N ASN A 203 10.29 -3.22 14.33
CA ASN A 203 10.27 -4.67 14.18
C ASN A 203 9.68 -5.14 12.82
N GLN A 204 9.19 -4.23 11.99
CA GLN A 204 8.74 -4.59 10.65
C GLN A 204 9.93 -4.93 9.73
N PRO A 205 9.75 -5.83 8.75
CA PRO A 205 10.80 -6.17 7.81
C PRO A 205 11.14 -4.98 6.90
N ALA A 206 12.38 -4.97 6.41
CA ALA A 206 12.80 -4.05 5.36
C ALA A 206 12.20 -4.46 4.02
N LEU A 207 11.90 -3.48 3.15
CA LEU A 207 11.52 -3.71 1.77
C LEU A 207 12.73 -4.15 0.93
N ASN A 208 12.49 -5.05 -0.03
CA ASN A 208 13.46 -5.35 -1.07
C ASN A 208 13.38 -4.26 -2.17
N TYR A 209 14.15 -3.20 -2.00
CA TYR A 209 14.16 -2.06 -2.94
C TYR A 209 14.68 -2.43 -4.32
N ARG A 210 15.59 -3.39 -4.42
CA ARG A 210 16.08 -3.87 -5.72
C ARG A 210 14.93 -4.48 -6.54
N LEU A 211 14.12 -5.31 -5.91
CA LEU A 211 12.94 -5.89 -6.54
C LEU A 211 11.91 -4.82 -6.92
N ILE A 212 11.67 -3.86 -6.03
CA ILE A 212 10.76 -2.72 -6.28
C ILE A 212 11.17 -1.97 -7.54
N LEU A 213 12.45 -1.60 -7.66
CA LEU A 213 12.96 -0.87 -8.81
C LEU A 213 12.85 -1.69 -10.11
N LYS A 214 13.14 -2.98 -10.04
CA LYS A 214 13.04 -3.88 -11.21
C LYS A 214 11.63 -3.94 -11.79
N ARG A 215 10.61 -4.09 -10.93
CA ARG A 215 9.23 -4.34 -11.34
C ARG A 215 8.28 -3.17 -11.15
N GLN A 216 8.83 -1.97 -10.92
CA GLN A 216 8.03 -0.76 -10.68
C GLN A 216 7.01 -0.53 -11.79
N GLN A 217 7.43 -0.54 -13.03
CA GLN A 217 6.53 -0.31 -14.17
C GLN A 217 5.48 -1.41 -14.31
N LEU A 218 5.86 -2.66 -14.09
CA LEU A 218 4.92 -3.78 -14.11
C LEU A 218 3.83 -3.61 -13.06
N VAL A 219 4.20 -3.36 -11.80
CA VAL A 219 3.24 -3.25 -10.69
C VAL A 219 2.31 -2.06 -10.88
N GLN A 220 2.85 -0.89 -11.25
CA GLN A 220 2.06 0.31 -11.48
C GLN A 220 1.06 0.14 -12.62
N ARG A 221 1.51 -0.38 -13.76
CA ARG A 221 0.66 -0.60 -14.94
C ARG A 221 -0.37 -1.70 -14.71
N MET A 222 0.02 -2.78 -14.02
CA MET A 222 -0.89 -3.87 -13.67
C MET A 222 -2.00 -3.37 -12.75
N PHE A 223 -1.68 -2.58 -11.73
CA PHE A 223 -2.68 -1.99 -10.83
C PHE A 223 -3.68 -1.11 -11.58
N ASP A 224 -3.19 -0.23 -12.43
CA ASP A 224 -4.06 0.66 -13.19
C ASP A 224 -4.94 -0.10 -14.18
N THR A 225 -4.39 -1.09 -14.87
CA THR A 225 -5.13 -1.91 -15.84
C THR A 225 -6.17 -2.80 -15.15
N ALA A 226 -5.80 -3.42 -14.03
CA ALA A 226 -6.68 -4.35 -13.32
C ALA A 226 -7.74 -3.64 -12.47
N ILE A 227 -7.40 -2.47 -11.90
CA ILE A 227 -8.20 -1.82 -10.86
C ILE A 227 -8.61 -0.41 -11.26
N SER A 228 -7.66 0.52 -11.46
CA SER A 228 -7.96 1.96 -11.61
C SER A 228 -8.86 2.24 -12.81
N PHE A 229 -8.54 1.69 -13.97
CA PHE A 229 -9.27 1.95 -15.22
C PHE A 229 -10.56 1.15 -15.35
N ARG A 230 -10.76 0.16 -14.50
CA ARG A 230 -11.89 -0.77 -14.56
C ARG A 230 -12.64 -0.90 -13.25
N LEU A 231 -12.53 0.09 -12.37
CA LEU A 231 -13.07 0.00 -11.01
C LEU A 231 -14.58 -0.28 -11.01
N ALA A 232 -15.35 0.41 -11.85
CA ALA A 232 -16.80 0.22 -11.92
C ALA A 232 -17.16 -1.22 -12.32
N GLN A 233 -16.53 -1.74 -13.38
CA GLN A 233 -16.76 -3.11 -13.85
C GLN A 233 -16.30 -4.15 -12.83
N LEU A 234 -15.17 -3.92 -12.18
CA LEU A 234 -14.66 -4.80 -11.12
C LEU A 234 -15.61 -4.85 -9.93
N LYS A 235 -16.12 -3.70 -9.50
CA LYS A 235 -17.12 -3.61 -8.40
C LYS A 235 -18.42 -4.32 -8.76
N ASP A 236 -18.89 -4.17 -9.99
CA ASP A 236 -20.12 -4.84 -10.44
C ASP A 236 -19.96 -6.37 -10.46
N ALA A 237 -18.82 -6.88 -10.92
CA ALA A 237 -18.53 -8.31 -10.90
C ALA A 237 -18.46 -8.87 -9.47
N TRP A 238 -17.81 -8.16 -8.54
CA TRP A 238 -17.78 -8.55 -7.13
C TRP A 238 -19.15 -8.52 -6.47
N ARG A 239 -19.96 -7.51 -6.78
CA ARG A 239 -21.35 -7.43 -6.27
C ARG A 239 -22.18 -8.63 -6.73
N ALA A 240 -22.06 -9.01 -8.00
CA ALA A 240 -22.74 -10.17 -8.55
C ALA A 240 -22.28 -11.47 -7.88
N LEU A 241 -20.99 -11.63 -7.63
CA LEU A 241 -20.43 -12.78 -6.91
C LEU A 241 -20.94 -12.84 -5.46
N TYR A 242 -20.89 -11.76 -4.72
CA TYR A 242 -21.36 -11.69 -3.34
C TYR A 242 -22.85 -12.03 -3.23
N SER A 243 -23.67 -11.52 -4.15
CA SER A 243 -25.10 -11.81 -4.21
C SER A 243 -25.37 -13.29 -4.46
N ALA A 244 -24.63 -13.93 -5.35
CA ALA A 244 -24.75 -15.36 -5.63
C ALA A 244 -24.30 -16.22 -4.46
N GLU A 245 -23.17 -15.91 -3.83
CA GLU A 245 -22.65 -16.63 -2.66
C GLU A 245 -23.62 -16.53 -1.47
N ALA A 246 -24.21 -15.36 -1.24
CA ALA A 246 -25.22 -15.15 -0.20
C ALA A 246 -26.50 -15.95 -0.47
N ARG A 247 -27.00 -15.94 -1.69
CA ARG A 247 -28.20 -16.69 -2.11
C ARG A 247 -27.98 -18.20 -2.02
N LEU A 248 -26.82 -18.69 -2.49
CA LEU A 248 -26.50 -20.11 -2.50
C LEU A 248 -25.97 -20.62 -1.16
N LYS A 249 -25.66 -19.70 -0.22
CA LYS A 249 -25.08 -19.99 1.10
C LYS A 249 -23.80 -20.84 1.01
N ARG A 250 -23.00 -20.61 -0.01
CA ARG A 250 -21.71 -21.26 -0.19
C ARG A 250 -20.75 -20.40 -1.00
N PRO A 251 -19.43 -20.54 -0.80
CA PRO A 251 -18.44 -19.87 -1.63
C PRO A 251 -18.44 -20.42 -3.06
N LEU A 252 -18.02 -19.58 -4.00
CA LEU A 252 -17.86 -19.91 -5.41
C LEU A 252 -16.38 -19.69 -5.82
N PRO A 253 -15.46 -20.57 -5.40
CA PRO A 253 -14.03 -20.35 -5.52
C PRO A 253 -13.55 -20.26 -6.98
N GLU A 254 -14.14 -21.00 -7.89
CA GLU A 254 -13.80 -20.96 -9.32
C GLU A 254 -14.11 -19.61 -9.94
N ILE A 255 -15.25 -19.03 -9.62
CA ILE A 255 -15.66 -17.70 -10.09
C ILE A 255 -14.82 -16.63 -9.41
N ARG A 256 -14.56 -16.77 -8.11
CA ARG A 256 -13.69 -15.87 -7.35
C ARG A 256 -12.28 -15.84 -7.94
N ALA A 257 -11.74 -16.97 -8.36
CA ALA A 257 -10.43 -17.06 -9.00
C ALA A 257 -10.34 -16.25 -10.30
N LEU A 258 -11.41 -16.16 -11.08
CA LEU A 258 -11.46 -15.32 -12.28
C LEU A 258 -11.33 -13.82 -11.97
N LEU A 259 -11.77 -13.38 -10.78
CA LEU A 259 -11.73 -11.98 -10.34
C LEU A 259 -10.47 -11.63 -9.53
N THR A 260 -9.67 -12.61 -9.13
CA THR A 260 -8.49 -12.43 -8.27
C THR A 260 -7.17 -12.80 -8.93
N SER A 261 -7.19 -13.25 -10.17
CA SER A 261 -5.99 -13.62 -10.92
C SER A 261 -5.44 -12.45 -11.73
N VAL A 262 -4.15 -12.49 -12.03
CA VAL A 262 -3.47 -11.58 -12.95
C VAL A 262 -2.76 -12.38 -14.05
N PRO A 263 -2.54 -11.79 -15.24
CA PRO A 263 -2.01 -12.53 -16.40
C PRO A 263 -0.49 -12.80 -16.34
N ILE A 264 0.20 -12.27 -15.33
CA ILE A 264 1.65 -12.40 -15.17
C ILE A 264 1.92 -13.24 -13.92
N ASP A 265 2.77 -14.24 -14.03
CA ASP A 265 3.16 -15.10 -12.92
C ASP A 265 4.28 -14.51 -12.06
N ALA A 266 4.52 -15.11 -10.90
CA ALA A 266 5.56 -14.69 -9.97
C ALA A 266 6.96 -14.73 -10.60
N LYS A 267 7.24 -15.77 -11.39
CA LYS A 267 8.55 -15.95 -12.03
C LYS A 267 8.86 -14.80 -12.99
N SER A 268 7.92 -14.45 -13.86
CA SER A 268 8.06 -13.33 -14.80
C SER A 268 8.17 -12.00 -14.08
N SER A 269 7.49 -11.82 -12.93
CA SER A 269 7.53 -10.59 -12.14
C SER A 269 8.90 -10.28 -11.53
N GLU A 270 9.81 -11.25 -11.51
CA GLU A 270 11.18 -11.14 -10.96
C GLU A 270 12.26 -11.31 -12.03
N ASP A 271 11.89 -11.64 -13.27
CA ASP A 271 12.81 -11.86 -14.38
C ASP A 271 13.27 -10.53 -14.99
N GLU A 272 14.53 -10.16 -14.74
CA GLU A 272 15.12 -8.89 -15.22
C GLU A 272 15.05 -8.75 -16.75
N ALA A 273 15.31 -9.84 -17.48
CA ALA A 273 15.30 -9.81 -18.94
C ALA A 273 13.88 -9.58 -19.48
N TRP A 274 12.89 -10.23 -18.86
CA TRP A 274 11.48 -10.02 -19.22
C TRP A 274 10.99 -8.63 -18.82
N LEU A 275 11.36 -8.14 -17.64
CA LEU A 275 10.96 -6.82 -17.14
C LEU A 275 11.56 -5.68 -17.96
N ALA A 276 12.74 -5.85 -18.55
CA ALA A 276 13.40 -4.84 -19.39
C ALA A 276 12.55 -4.41 -20.61
N GLN A 277 11.61 -5.23 -21.06
CA GLN A 277 10.69 -4.85 -22.14
C GLN A 277 9.86 -3.61 -21.83
N PHE A 278 9.57 -3.34 -20.54
CA PHE A 278 8.79 -2.17 -20.13
C PHE A 278 9.54 -0.83 -20.28
N ASP A 279 10.84 -0.87 -20.51
CA ASP A 279 11.63 0.33 -20.87
C ASP A 279 11.26 0.84 -22.26
N ASN A 280 10.70 -0.02 -23.11
CA ASN A 280 10.12 0.38 -24.38
C ASN A 280 8.64 0.72 -24.21
N LYS A 281 8.32 2.01 -24.37
CA LYS A 281 6.95 2.52 -24.18
C LYS A 281 5.93 1.81 -25.05
N SER A 282 6.23 1.57 -26.31
CA SER A 282 5.30 0.91 -27.25
C SER A 282 5.01 -0.53 -26.81
N VAL A 283 6.02 -1.28 -26.37
CA VAL A 283 5.86 -2.63 -25.84
C VAL A 283 5.03 -2.62 -24.57
N ALA A 284 5.31 -1.69 -23.65
CA ALA A 284 4.54 -1.54 -22.42
C ALA A 284 3.06 -1.24 -22.67
N GLU A 285 2.76 -0.35 -23.62
CA GLU A 285 1.38 -0.01 -24.02
C GLU A 285 0.68 -1.24 -24.64
N GLN A 286 1.36 -1.99 -25.51
CA GLN A 286 0.82 -3.23 -26.07
C GLN A 286 0.51 -4.26 -24.99
N GLN A 287 1.39 -4.47 -24.03
CA GLN A 287 1.15 -5.36 -22.89
C GLN A 287 -0.07 -4.93 -22.08
N MET A 288 -0.22 -3.64 -21.81
CA MET A 288 -1.41 -3.13 -21.11
C MET A 288 -2.70 -3.41 -21.87
N MET A 289 -2.71 -3.29 -23.20
CA MET A 289 -3.88 -3.63 -24.03
C MET A 289 -4.22 -5.12 -23.91
N GLU A 290 -3.22 -5.99 -23.96
CA GLU A 290 -3.40 -7.45 -23.80
C GLU A 290 -3.97 -7.77 -22.40
N TRP A 291 -3.47 -7.13 -21.35
CA TRP A 291 -4.00 -7.29 -20.00
C TRP A 291 -5.44 -6.80 -19.85
N GLN A 292 -5.78 -5.67 -20.46
CA GLN A 292 -7.16 -5.18 -20.47
C GLN A 292 -8.13 -6.21 -21.09
N LEU A 293 -7.74 -6.82 -22.21
CA LEU A 293 -8.55 -7.86 -22.85
C LEU A 293 -8.63 -9.11 -21.97
N TRP A 294 -7.55 -9.47 -21.30
CA TRP A 294 -7.52 -10.60 -20.39
C TRP A 294 -8.46 -10.39 -19.17
N PHE A 295 -8.40 -9.24 -18.53
CA PHE A 295 -9.31 -8.90 -17.42
C PHE A 295 -10.77 -8.83 -17.89
N LEU A 296 -11.03 -8.25 -19.04
CA LEU A 296 -12.38 -8.20 -19.63
C LEU A 296 -12.93 -9.60 -19.85
N LYS A 297 -12.13 -10.48 -20.44
CA LYS A 297 -12.52 -11.87 -20.70
C LYS A 297 -12.87 -12.59 -19.40
N ASN A 298 -12.02 -12.49 -18.37
CA ASN A 298 -12.24 -13.16 -17.09
C ASN A 298 -13.47 -12.61 -16.36
N GLN A 299 -13.69 -11.30 -16.38
CA GLN A 299 -14.88 -10.70 -15.79
C GLN A 299 -16.17 -11.13 -16.50
N ARG A 300 -16.17 -11.16 -17.83
CA ARG A 300 -17.31 -11.65 -18.61
C ARG A 300 -17.60 -13.13 -18.35
N GLN A 301 -16.55 -13.95 -18.25
CA GLN A 301 -16.70 -15.37 -17.90
C GLN A 301 -17.25 -15.54 -16.49
N ALA A 302 -16.81 -14.75 -15.52
CA ALA A 302 -17.34 -14.76 -14.16
C ALA A 302 -18.85 -14.41 -14.14
N ILE A 303 -19.24 -13.34 -14.81
CA ILE A 303 -20.65 -12.92 -14.92
C ILE A 303 -21.50 -14.00 -15.61
N SER A 304 -21.02 -14.57 -16.71
CA SER A 304 -21.72 -15.64 -17.42
C SER A 304 -21.96 -16.88 -16.51
N LYS A 305 -20.94 -17.31 -15.77
CA LYS A 305 -21.08 -18.41 -14.81
C LYS A 305 -22.05 -18.08 -13.67
N LEU A 306 -22.08 -16.85 -13.20
CA LEU A 306 -23.03 -16.40 -12.18
C LEU A 306 -24.47 -16.37 -12.70
N GLU A 307 -24.68 -16.01 -13.96
CA GLU A 307 -26.00 -16.05 -14.59
C GLU A 307 -26.54 -17.47 -14.75
N GLU A 308 -25.68 -18.44 -15.04
CA GLU A 308 -26.07 -19.87 -15.09
C GLU A 308 -26.51 -20.42 -13.73
N LEU A 309 -26.18 -19.75 -12.63
CA LEU A 309 -26.56 -20.16 -11.27
C LEU A 309 -27.86 -19.48 -10.76
N LYS A 310 -28.48 -18.63 -11.56
CA LYS A 310 -29.78 -18.02 -11.22
C LYS A 310 -30.92 -19.02 -11.36
#